data_73d3db751ad7a4e100f79df46790a9b1
#
_entry.id   73d3db751ad7a4e100f79df46790a9b1
#
_cell.length_a   1.000
_cell.length_b   1.000
_cell.length_c   1.000
_cell.angle_alpha   90.00
_cell.angle_beta   90.00
_cell.angle_gamma   90.00
#
_symmetry.space_group_name_H-M   'P 1'
#
loop_
_entity.id
_entity.type
_entity.pdbx_description
1 polymer ?
#
loop_
_entity_poly.entity_id
_entity_poly.type
_entity_poly.pdbx_seq_one_letter_code
_entity_poly.pdbx_strand_id
1 'polypeptide(L)'
;MTTIPTYDAIRAIAVRLVQEHYPTAVAAIIGGSFATGRQTPSSDIDLLLLFEHVDCAWRSTIVAEGRTVELFAHDVATFTYFCKEMDAPGGTVPLAHMVLEGGNILVAGDAYARLHALAHAIDAAGPPVLDAENLQRRRYAITTALEDLVDSTQPGEALAVACQLYGALADLYLRAAGVWSGGGKHLFRCLQAFDEAIAGQLDGALRLVASDLPAGQRAFEHVTAAVLAPVGGPLLHGFCLPAPAHWRSAPAA
;
A
#
# COMPACT_ATOMS: atom_id res chain seq x y z
N MET A 1 14.20 -26.57 10.71
CA MET A 1 14.08 -25.10 10.57
C MET A 1 14.43 -24.74 9.14
N THR A 2 13.53 -24.15 8.39
CA THR A 2 13.80 -23.72 7.01
C THR A 2 14.73 -22.50 7.08
N THR A 3 15.92 -22.62 6.50
CA THR A 3 16.90 -21.54 6.51
C THR A 3 16.42 -20.38 5.64
N ILE A 4 16.53 -19.14 6.13
CA ILE A 4 16.24 -17.95 5.34
C ILE A 4 17.32 -17.83 4.27
N PRO A 5 16.99 -17.77 2.96
CA PRO A 5 17.99 -17.64 1.91
C PRO A 5 18.65 -16.25 1.94
N THR A 6 19.91 -16.22 1.53
CA THR A 6 20.63 -14.96 1.35
C THR A 6 20.13 -14.22 0.10
N TYR A 7 20.33 -12.91 0.05
CA TYR A 7 20.05 -12.11 -1.13
C TYR A 7 20.80 -12.64 -2.37
N ASP A 8 22.06 -13.01 -2.23
CA ASP A 8 22.88 -13.55 -3.33
C ASP A 8 22.32 -14.87 -3.90
N ALA A 9 21.81 -15.76 -3.05
CA ALA A 9 21.16 -16.99 -3.50
C ALA A 9 19.89 -16.69 -4.30
N ILE A 10 19.07 -15.75 -3.84
CA ILE A 10 17.86 -15.31 -4.52
C ILE A 10 18.19 -14.62 -5.83
N ARG A 11 19.20 -13.74 -5.83
CA ARG A 11 19.69 -13.07 -7.03
C ARG A 11 20.15 -14.08 -8.09
N ALA A 12 20.84 -15.13 -7.70
CA ALA A 12 21.29 -16.17 -8.63
C ALA A 12 20.09 -16.91 -9.29
N ILE A 13 19.03 -17.23 -8.51
CA ILE A 13 17.79 -17.83 -9.04
C ILE A 13 17.14 -16.86 -10.04
N ALA A 14 16.96 -15.61 -9.66
CA ALA A 14 16.30 -14.61 -10.50
C ALA A 14 17.08 -14.36 -11.80
N VAL A 15 18.41 -14.29 -11.75
CA VAL A 15 19.26 -14.13 -12.96
C VAL A 15 19.07 -15.29 -13.93
N ARG A 16 19.14 -16.55 -13.47
CA ARG A 16 18.90 -17.72 -14.31
C ARG A 16 17.51 -17.71 -14.92
N LEU A 17 16.49 -17.46 -14.10
CA LEU A 17 15.11 -17.36 -14.55
C LEU A 17 14.94 -16.33 -15.67
N VAL A 18 15.49 -15.13 -15.51
CA VAL A 18 15.39 -14.08 -16.53
C VAL A 18 16.13 -14.45 -17.81
N GLN A 19 17.35 -14.99 -17.70
CA GLN A 19 18.14 -15.38 -18.87
C GLN A 19 17.50 -16.52 -19.67
N GLU A 20 16.86 -17.46 -19.00
CA GLU A 20 16.25 -18.64 -19.65
C GLU A 20 14.87 -18.34 -20.22
N HIS A 21 14.05 -17.56 -19.54
CA HIS A 21 12.65 -17.40 -19.88
C HIS A 21 12.25 -15.99 -20.34
N TYR A 22 13.04 -14.97 -20.02
CA TYR A 22 12.75 -13.56 -20.34
C TYR A 22 13.97 -12.84 -20.95
N PRO A 23 14.63 -13.41 -21.98
CA PRO A 23 15.89 -12.87 -22.51
C PRO A 23 15.74 -11.50 -23.19
N THR A 24 14.53 -11.06 -23.48
CA THR A 24 14.23 -9.74 -24.05
C THR A 24 13.95 -8.67 -23.00
N ALA A 25 13.97 -9.02 -21.71
CA ALA A 25 13.87 -8.02 -20.66
C ALA A 25 15.10 -7.10 -20.66
N VAL A 26 14.87 -5.80 -20.66
CA VAL A 26 15.92 -4.76 -20.68
C VAL A 26 16.34 -4.32 -19.28
N ALA A 27 15.52 -4.62 -18.27
CA ALA A 27 15.88 -4.54 -16.85
C ALA A 27 15.08 -5.59 -16.06
N ALA A 28 15.65 -6.06 -14.95
CA ALA A 28 14.97 -6.94 -14.01
C ALA A 28 15.36 -6.54 -12.57
N ILE A 29 14.38 -6.23 -11.76
CA ILE A 29 14.58 -5.66 -10.43
C ILE A 29 14.01 -6.61 -9.38
N ILE A 30 14.83 -7.04 -8.43
CA ILE A 30 14.35 -7.72 -7.23
C ILE A 30 13.91 -6.64 -6.24
N GLY A 31 12.61 -6.64 -5.92
CA GLY A 31 12.00 -5.77 -4.94
C GLY A 31 11.62 -6.48 -3.64
N GLY A 32 10.67 -5.89 -2.93
CA GLY A 32 10.01 -6.50 -1.77
C GLY A 32 10.91 -6.80 -0.58
N SER A 33 10.60 -7.91 0.09
CA SER A 33 11.25 -8.24 1.37
C SER A 33 12.74 -8.55 1.23
N PHE A 34 13.17 -9.15 0.12
CA PHE A 34 14.58 -9.45 -0.12
C PHE A 34 15.41 -8.20 -0.39
N ALA A 35 14.85 -7.21 -1.09
CA ALA A 35 15.52 -5.94 -1.34
C ALA A 35 15.71 -5.12 -0.06
N THR A 36 14.74 -5.20 0.86
CA THR A 36 14.72 -4.41 2.10
C THR A 36 15.30 -5.13 3.32
N GLY A 37 15.83 -6.37 3.17
CA GLY A 37 16.40 -7.15 4.26
C GLY A 37 15.36 -7.64 5.28
N ARG A 38 14.07 -7.68 4.91
CA ARG A 38 12.94 -8.06 5.78
C ARG A 38 12.34 -9.43 5.42
N GLN A 39 13.11 -10.25 4.72
CA GLN A 39 12.66 -11.56 4.28
C GLN A 39 12.44 -12.52 5.44
N THR A 40 11.49 -13.43 5.25
CA THR A 40 11.17 -14.55 6.14
C THR A 40 11.40 -15.88 5.40
N PRO A 41 11.34 -17.04 6.08
CA PRO A 41 11.45 -18.34 5.39
C PRO A 41 10.41 -18.54 4.27
N SER A 42 9.25 -17.94 4.38
CA SER A 42 8.12 -18.02 3.42
C SER A 42 8.06 -16.86 2.44
N SER A 43 9.02 -15.94 2.46
CA SER A 43 9.04 -14.82 1.50
C SER A 43 9.20 -15.33 0.08
N ASP A 44 8.38 -14.79 -0.80
CA ASP A 44 8.47 -14.86 -2.25
C ASP A 44 9.55 -13.91 -2.80
N ILE A 45 9.89 -14.11 -4.05
CA ILE A 45 10.79 -13.24 -4.80
C ILE A 45 9.92 -12.31 -5.64
N ASP A 46 9.86 -11.05 -5.26
CA ASP A 46 9.20 -10.02 -6.07
C ASP A 46 10.14 -9.59 -7.20
N LEU A 47 9.78 -9.87 -8.46
CA LEU A 47 10.63 -9.61 -9.62
C LEU A 47 9.89 -8.76 -10.65
N LEU A 48 10.30 -7.50 -10.80
CA LEU A 48 9.80 -6.62 -11.84
C LEU A 48 10.67 -6.79 -13.09
N LEU A 49 10.04 -7.11 -14.21
CA LEU A 49 10.63 -7.23 -15.55
C LEU A 49 10.24 -6.02 -16.39
N LEU A 50 11.23 -5.31 -16.89
CA LEU A 50 11.03 -4.23 -17.86
C LEU A 50 11.37 -4.71 -19.26
N PHE A 51 10.48 -4.47 -20.20
CA PHE A 51 10.66 -4.72 -21.62
C PHE A 51 10.66 -3.39 -22.40
N GLU A 52 11.19 -3.40 -23.63
CA GLU A 52 11.06 -2.24 -24.52
C GLU A 52 9.58 -1.99 -24.88
N HIS A 53 8.82 -3.06 -25.07
CA HIS A 53 7.40 -3.03 -25.35
C HIS A 53 6.73 -4.30 -24.86
N VAL A 54 5.49 -4.17 -24.35
CA VAL A 54 4.58 -5.29 -24.06
C VAL A 54 3.20 -4.97 -24.63
N ASP A 55 2.53 -5.95 -25.23
CA ASP A 55 1.14 -5.79 -25.71
C ASP A 55 0.18 -5.50 -24.55
N CYS A 56 0.44 -6.08 -23.39
CA CYS A 56 -0.24 -5.78 -22.12
C CYS A 56 0.70 -6.06 -20.94
N ALA A 57 0.60 -5.29 -19.88
CA ALA A 57 1.25 -5.60 -18.62
C ALA A 57 0.61 -6.86 -18.01
N TRP A 58 1.42 -7.68 -17.33
CA TRP A 58 0.91 -8.87 -16.68
C TRP A 58 1.61 -9.14 -15.34
N ARG A 59 0.90 -9.83 -14.45
CA ARG A 59 1.42 -10.39 -13.22
C ARG A 59 1.26 -11.90 -13.24
N SER A 60 2.26 -12.63 -12.76
CA SER A 60 2.23 -14.08 -12.67
C SER A 60 2.98 -14.54 -11.43
N THR A 61 2.55 -15.67 -10.90
CA THR A 61 3.25 -16.36 -9.81
C THR A 61 3.70 -17.71 -10.32
N ILE A 62 5.00 -17.98 -10.21
CA ILE A 62 5.63 -19.23 -10.62
C ILE A 62 6.47 -19.82 -9.52
N VAL A 63 6.97 -21.04 -9.72
CA VAL A 63 7.97 -21.65 -8.84
C VAL A 63 9.26 -21.83 -9.63
N ALA A 64 10.35 -21.24 -9.14
CA ALA A 64 11.69 -21.40 -9.67
C ALA A 64 12.61 -21.93 -8.58
N GLU A 65 13.26 -23.05 -8.83
CA GLU A 65 14.17 -23.72 -7.88
C GLU A 65 13.58 -23.89 -6.46
N GLY A 66 12.28 -24.25 -6.41
CA GLY A 66 11.55 -24.46 -5.15
C GLY A 66 11.17 -23.17 -4.40
N ARG A 67 11.31 -22.01 -5.03
CA ARG A 67 10.90 -20.70 -4.49
C ARG A 67 9.75 -20.11 -5.29
N THR A 68 8.80 -19.53 -4.59
CA THR A 68 7.76 -18.73 -5.21
C THR A 68 8.36 -17.43 -5.76
N VAL A 69 8.07 -17.11 -7.01
CA VAL A 69 8.46 -15.87 -7.67
C VAL A 69 7.21 -15.18 -8.18
N GLU A 70 6.98 -13.96 -7.74
CA GLU A 70 5.98 -13.06 -8.27
C GLU A 70 6.61 -12.17 -9.33
N LEU A 71 6.08 -12.28 -10.55
CA LEU A 71 6.56 -11.56 -11.72
C LEU A 71 5.61 -10.40 -12.03
N PHE A 72 6.19 -9.23 -12.26
CA PHE A 72 5.48 -8.02 -12.68
C PHE A 72 6.11 -7.54 -13.98
N ALA A 73 5.43 -7.71 -15.10
CA ALA A 73 5.98 -7.40 -16.42
C ALA A 73 5.36 -6.13 -17.00
N HIS A 74 6.22 -5.19 -17.33
CA HIS A 74 5.85 -3.88 -17.82
C HIS A 74 6.81 -3.40 -18.91
N ASP A 75 6.34 -2.46 -19.71
CA ASP A 75 7.16 -1.44 -20.37
C ASP A 75 7.01 -0.10 -19.63
N VAL A 76 7.70 0.93 -20.07
CA VAL A 76 7.65 2.25 -19.42
C VAL A 76 6.24 2.86 -19.43
N ALA A 77 5.49 2.62 -20.51
CA ALA A 77 4.12 3.16 -20.64
C ALA A 77 3.15 2.50 -19.65
N THR A 78 3.16 1.17 -19.59
CA THR A 78 2.30 0.41 -18.67
C THR A 78 2.73 0.59 -17.22
N PHE A 79 4.04 0.66 -16.92
CA PHE A 79 4.54 1.01 -15.59
C PHE A 79 4.00 2.37 -15.14
N THR A 80 4.11 3.38 -16.01
CA THR A 80 3.63 4.74 -15.70
C THR A 80 2.12 4.75 -15.46
N TYR A 81 1.36 4.06 -16.30
CA TYR A 81 -0.08 3.95 -16.18
C TYR A 81 -0.49 3.29 -14.84
N PHE A 82 0.13 2.16 -14.50
CA PHE A 82 -0.16 1.48 -13.23
C PHE A 82 0.16 2.37 -12.04
N CYS A 83 1.33 2.99 -12.00
CA CYS A 83 1.69 3.86 -10.90
C CYS A 83 0.74 5.07 -10.76
N LYS A 84 0.36 5.73 -11.86
CA LYS A 84 -0.36 7.00 -11.81
C LYS A 84 -1.88 6.85 -11.82
N GLU A 85 -2.40 5.92 -12.63
CA GLU A 85 -3.83 5.80 -12.88
C GLU A 85 -4.49 4.69 -12.03
N MET A 86 -3.75 3.61 -11.76
CA MET A 86 -4.30 2.48 -11.02
C MET A 86 -4.04 2.57 -9.52
N ASP A 87 -2.79 2.84 -9.13
CA ASP A 87 -2.35 2.75 -7.73
C ASP A 87 -2.44 4.10 -7.00
N ALA A 88 -1.98 5.19 -7.63
CA ALA A 88 -1.92 6.51 -7.00
C ALA A 88 -3.27 7.02 -6.47
N PRO A 89 -4.42 6.81 -7.13
CA PRO A 89 -5.72 7.19 -6.56
C PRO A 89 -5.99 6.52 -5.20
N GLY A 90 -5.52 5.27 -5.01
CA GLY A 90 -5.53 4.56 -3.74
C GLY A 90 -4.50 5.05 -2.72
N GLY A 91 -3.60 5.95 -3.12
CA GLY A 91 -2.53 6.49 -2.27
C GLY A 91 -1.32 5.60 -2.15
N THR A 92 -1.11 4.69 -3.09
CA THR A 92 0.01 3.75 -3.08
C THR A 92 0.74 3.77 -4.41
N VAL A 93 2.01 3.36 -4.43
CA VAL A 93 2.79 3.17 -5.67
C VAL A 93 3.75 1.98 -5.52
N PRO A 94 3.24 0.77 -5.32
CA PRO A 94 4.08 -0.39 -5.00
C PRO A 94 5.15 -0.67 -6.06
N LEU A 95 4.83 -0.52 -7.35
CA LEU A 95 5.80 -0.72 -8.43
C LEU A 95 6.94 0.29 -8.39
N ALA A 96 6.65 1.57 -8.11
CA ALA A 96 7.70 2.58 -7.96
C ALA A 96 8.60 2.27 -6.77
N HIS A 97 8.03 1.90 -5.63
CA HIS A 97 8.79 1.49 -4.45
C HIS A 97 9.63 0.24 -4.71
N MET A 98 9.14 -0.75 -5.46
CA MET A 98 9.95 -1.91 -5.87
C MET A 98 11.21 -1.48 -6.65
N VAL A 99 11.11 -0.48 -7.52
CA VAL A 99 12.26 0.03 -8.29
C VAL A 99 13.23 0.80 -7.41
N LEU A 100 12.72 1.62 -6.47
CA LEU A 100 13.52 2.47 -5.60
C LEU A 100 14.24 1.70 -4.49
N GLU A 101 13.56 0.71 -3.91
CA GLU A 101 14.11 -0.13 -2.84
C GLU A 101 14.93 -1.30 -3.39
N GLY A 102 14.67 -1.70 -4.64
CA GLY A 102 15.24 -2.86 -5.28
C GLY A 102 16.55 -2.62 -6.00
N GLY A 103 17.13 -3.71 -6.46
CA GLY A 103 18.36 -3.72 -7.25
C GLY A 103 18.16 -4.36 -8.63
N ASN A 104 18.68 -3.71 -9.69
CA ASN A 104 18.73 -4.31 -11.01
C ASN A 104 19.72 -5.49 -11.03
N ILE A 105 19.27 -6.64 -11.49
CA ILE A 105 20.06 -7.87 -11.56
C ILE A 105 20.64 -8.14 -12.94
N LEU A 106 20.19 -7.43 -13.97
CA LEU A 106 20.73 -7.50 -15.31
C LEU A 106 21.91 -6.53 -15.49
N VAL A 107 22.88 -6.92 -16.31
CA VAL A 107 24.02 -6.07 -16.64
C VAL A 107 23.58 -5.01 -17.64
N ALA A 108 23.66 -3.78 -17.17
CA ALA A 108 23.74 -2.49 -17.84
C ALA A 108 22.99 -2.23 -19.16
N GLY A 109 22.10 -1.29 -19.07
CA GLY A 109 21.59 -0.42 -20.13
C GLY A 109 20.99 0.80 -19.46
N ASP A 110 20.77 1.87 -20.19
CA ASP A 110 20.12 3.09 -19.68
C ASP A 110 18.66 2.85 -19.22
N ALA A 111 18.08 1.70 -19.58
CA ALA A 111 16.68 1.37 -19.28
C ALA A 111 16.39 1.38 -17.76
N TYR A 112 17.25 0.75 -16.95
CA TYR A 112 17.09 0.79 -15.51
C TYR A 112 17.24 2.20 -14.94
N ALA A 113 18.25 2.96 -15.40
CA ALA A 113 18.47 4.32 -14.93
C ALA A 113 17.28 5.23 -15.26
N ARG A 114 16.72 5.11 -16.46
CA ARG A 114 15.49 5.84 -16.84
C ARG A 114 14.27 5.43 -16.00
N LEU A 115 14.09 4.13 -15.79
CA LEU A 115 13.00 3.63 -14.94
C LEU A 115 13.13 4.11 -13.49
N HIS A 116 14.35 4.07 -12.94
CA HIS A 116 14.65 4.54 -11.59
C HIS A 116 14.38 6.04 -11.43
N ALA A 117 14.81 6.86 -12.40
CA ALA A 117 14.53 8.29 -12.42
C ALA A 117 13.01 8.58 -12.49
N LEU A 118 12.27 7.80 -13.30
CA LEU A 118 10.82 7.90 -13.39
C LEU A 118 10.14 7.50 -12.06
N ALA A 119 10.54 6.38 -11.47
CA ALA A 119 10.02 5.94 -10.18
C ALA A 119 10.27 6.98 -9.09
N HIS A 120 11.47 7.57 -9.06
CA HIS A 120 11.80 8.66 -8.14
C HIS A 120 10.92 9.91 -8.36
N ALA A 121 10.68 10.29 -9.61
CA ALA A 121 9.80 11.42 -9.92
C ALA A 121 8.35 11.17 -9.49
N ILE A 122 7.85 9.94 -9.65
CA ILE A 122 6.51 9.54 -9.20
C ILE A 122 6.44 9.57 -7.68
N ASP A 123 7.41 8.98 -7.00
CA ASP A 123 7.46 8.94 -5.54
C ASP A 123 7.54 10.35 -4.93
N ALA A 124 8.43 11.19 -5.46
CA ALA A 124 8.63 12.56 -5.01
C ALA A 124 7.40 13.48 -5.25
N ALA A 125 6.55 13.15 -6.21
CA ALA A 125 5.30 13.88 -6.45
C ALA A 125 4.28 13.70 -5.31
N GLY A 126 4.40 12.62 -4.54
CA GLY A 126 3.43 12.25 -3.50
C GLY A 126 2.09 11.76 -4.06
N PRO A 127 1.20 11.27 -3.21
CA PRO A 127 -0.12 10.83 -3.61
C PRO A 127 -0.99 12.01 -4.05
N PRO A 128 -1.98 11.79 -4.94
CA PRO A 128 -2.96 12.82 -5.30
C PRO A 128 -3.62 13.41 -4.05
N VAL A 129 -3.77 14.73 -4.03
CA VAL A 129 -4.44 15.43 -2.93
C VAL A 129 -5.87 14.93 -2.80
N LEU A 130 -6.32 14.68 -1.57
CA LEU A 130 -7.70 14.34 -1.31
C LEU A 130 -8.59 15.56 -1.61
N ASP A 131 -9.49 15.42 -2.57
CA ASP A 131 -10.49 16.44 -2.82
C ASP A 131 -11.47 16.56 -1.64
N ALA A 132 -12.27 17.62 -1.64
CA ALA A 132 -13.19 17.92 -0.55
C ALA A 132 -14.24 16.81 -0.33
N GLU A 133 -14.70 16.16 -1.41
CA GLU A 133 -15.68 15.08 -1.33
C GLU A 133 -15.06 13.83 -0.70
N ASN A 134 -13.88 13.40 -1.17
CA ASN A 134 -13.16 12.26 -0.60
C ASN A 134 -12.80 12.51 0.86
N LEU A 135 -12.38 13.73 1.20
CA LEU A 135 -12.05 14.07 2.58
C LEU A 135 -13.31 14.02 3.48
N GLN A 136 -14.44 14.57 3.05
CA GLN A 136 -15.69 14.48 3.80
C GLN A 136 -16.16 13.05 3.97
N ARG A 137 -16.08 12.22 2.92
CA ARG A 137 -16.45 10.80 2.95
C ARG A 137 -15.61 10.03 3.96
N ARG A 138 -14.29 10.27 4.00
CA ARG A 138 -13.37 9.62 4.94
C ARG A 138 -13.63 10.06 6.38
N ARG A 139 -13.81 11.36 6.61
CA ARG A 139 -14.15 11.89 7.95
C ARG A 139 -15.46 11.30 8.47
N TYR A 140 -16.49 11.24 7.63
CA TYR A 140 -17.77 10.62 7.98
C TYR A 140 -17.60 9.14 8.33
N ALA A 141 -16.94 8.37 7.47
CA ALA A 141 -16.73 6.93 7.70
C ALA A 141 -15.92 6.65 8.99
N ILE A 142 -14.90 7.46 9.29
CA ILE A 142 -14.13 7.35 10.51
C ILE A 142 -14.98 7.73 11.73
N THR A 143 -15.80 8.78 11.64
CA THR A 143 -16.65 9.23 12.74
C THR A 143 -17.68 8.17 13.09
N THR A 144 -18.39 7.60 12.10
CA THR A 144 -19.38 6.54 12.32
C THR A 144 -18.73 5.26 12.87
N ALA A 145 -17.56 4.86 12.32
CA ALA A 145 -16.85 3.70 12.84
C ALA A 145 -16.37 3.90 14.29
N LEU A 146 -16.01 5.13 14.68
CA LEU A 146 -15.68 5.42 16.07
C LEU A 146 -16.91 5.30 16.99
N GLU A 147 -18.07 5.83 16.57
CA GLU A 147 -19.33 5.66 17.32
C GLU A 147 -19.68 4.19 17.48
N ASP A 148 -19.62 3.40 16.40
CA ASP A 148 -19.84 1.95 16.43
C ASP A 148 -18.88 1.25 17.40
N LEU A 149 -17.61 1.66 17.45
CA LEU A 149 -16.64 1.10 18.39
C LEU A 149 -16.97 1.45 19.84
N VAL A 150 -17.32 2.72 20.10
CA VAL A 150 -17.63 3.21 21.46
C VAL A 150 -18.89 2.53 22.02
N ASP A 151 -19.90 2.31 21.18
CA ASP A 151 -21.16 1.67 21.56
C ASP A 151 -21.05 0.13 21.61
N SER A 152 -19.97 -0.44 21.08
CA SER A 152 -19.77 -1.89 21.05
C SER A 152 -19.58 -2.47 22.45
N THR A 153 -20.37 -3.49 22.77
CA THR A 153 -20.24 -4.28 24.02
C THR A 153 -19.76 -5.70 23.76
N GLN A 154 -19.80 -6.15 22.51
CA GLN A 154 -19.36 -7.47 22.09
C GLN A 154 -17.88 -7.41 21.64
N PRO A 155 -16.96 -8.15 22.30
CA PRO A 155 -15.51 -8.03 21.98
C PRO A 155 -15.16 -8.33 20.52
N GLY A 156 -15.86 -9.28 19.88
CA GLY A 156 -15.63 -9.63 18.49
C GLY A 156 -16.03 -8.52 17.51
N GLU A 157 -17.16 -7.86 17.75
CA GLU A 157 -17.63 -6.71 16.97
C GLU A 157 -16.69 -5.51 17.15
N ALA A 158 -16.37 -5.20 18.42
CA ALA A 158 -15.44 -4.12 18.74
C ALA A 158 -14.08 -4.31 18.04
N LEU A 159 -13.53 -5.52 18.05
CA LEU A 159 -12.26 -5.81 17.39
C LEU A 159 -12.36 -5.64 15.86
N ALA A 160 -13.44 -6.09 15.24
CA ALA A 160 -13.65 -5.93 13.81
C ALA A 160 -13.73 -4.45 13.40
N VAL A 161 -14.50 -3.65 14.14
CA VAL A 161 -14.60 -2.20 13.91
C VAL A 161 -13.26 -1.50 14.18
N ALA A 162 -12.54 -1.85 15.25
CA ALA A 162 -11.25 -1.28 15.58
C ALA A 162 -10.19 -1.55 14.50
N CYS A 163 -10.17 -2.75 13.91
CA CYS A 163 -9.27 -3.07 12.80
C CYS A 163 -9.56 -2.18 11.56
N GLN A 164 -10.82 -1.98 11.23
CA GLN A 164 -11.23 -1.09 10.14
C GLN A 164 -10.86 0.37 10.43
N LEU A 165 -11.14 0.83 11.64
CA LEU A 165 -10.85 2.20 12.09
C LEU A 165 -9.35 2.49 12.10
N TYR A 166 -8.54 1.53 12.55
CA TYR A 166 -7.08 1.60 12.49
C TYR A 166 -6.59 1.89 11.05
N GLY A 167 -7.04 1.09 10.09
CA GLY A 167 -6.66 1.27 8.69
C GLY A 167 -7.09 2.61 8.11
N ALA A 168 -8.32 3.02 8.41
CA ALA A 168 -8.88 4.28 7.91
C ALA A 168 -8.15 5.51 8.49
N LEU A 169 -7.83 5.50 9.78
CA LEU A 169 -7.09 6.58 10.46
C LEU A 169 -5.66 6.69 9.93
N ALA A 170 -4.95 5.55 9.84
CA ALA A 170 -3.57 5.52 9.35
C ALA A 170 -3.48 6.04 7.90
N ASP A 171 -4.38 5.57 7.02
CA ASP A 171 -4.42 6.02 5.64
C ASP A 171 -4.79 7.50 5.51
N LEU A 172 -5.81 7.98 6.23
CA LEU A 172 -6.18 9.40 6.21
C LEU A 172 -5.04 10.29 6.71
N TYR A 173 -4.36 9.89 7.79
CA TYR A 173 -3.26 10.65 8.37
C TYR A 173 -2.11 10.83 7.38
N LEU A 174 -1.67 9.76 6.73
CA LEU A 174 -0.63 9.81 5.71
C LEU A 174 -1.07 10.64 4.49
N ARG A 175 -2.27 10.37 3.96
CA ARG A 175 -2.80 11.04 2.78
C ARG A 175 -3.01 12.54 2.99
N ALA A 176 -3.48 12.94 4.16
CA ALA A 176 -3.66 14.36 4.53
C ALA A 176 -2.32 15.10 4.62
N ALA A 177 -1.25 14.39 4.95
CA ALA A 177 0.11 14.92 4.97
C ALA A 177 0.82 14.86 3.61
N GLY A 178 0.16 14.36 2.54
CA GLY A 178 0.78 14.19 1.22
C GLY A 178 1.80 13.05 1.17
N VAL A 179 1.69 12.07 2.07
CA VAL A 179 2.59 10.91 2.18
C VAL A 179 1.93 9.69 1.59
N TRP A 180 2.71 8.89 0.84
CA TRP A 180 2.24 7.62 0.31
C TRP A 180 1.83 6.67 1.43
N SER A 181 0.68 6.05 1.26
CA SER A 181 0.12 5.03 2.15
C SER A 181 0.54 3.62 1.71
N GLY A 182 -0.08 2.62 2.30
CA GLY A 182 0.17 1.22 1.98
C GLY A 182 -0.98 0.32 2.40
N GLY A 183 -0.86 -0.97 2.12
CA GLY A 183 -1.80 -1.99 2.58
C GLY A 183 -1.16 -2.95 3.59
N GLY A 184 -1.96 -3.47 4.54
CA GLY A 184 -1.51 -4.45 5.52
C GLY A 184 -0.25 -4.01 6.27
N LYS A 185 0.80 -4.85 6.22
CA LYS A 185 2.08 -4.56 6.89
C LYS A 185 2.76 -3.28 6.41
N HIS A 186 2.52 -2.87 5.16
CA HIS A 186 3.13 -1.66 4.59
C HIS A 186 2.50 -0.40 5.15
N LEU A 187 1.19 -0.39 5.43
CA LEU A 187 0.52 0.74 6.06
C LEU A 187 1.16 1.10 7.40
N PHE A 188 1.36 0.10 8.27
CA PHE A 188 2.04 0.31 9.55
C PHE A 188 3.46 0.86 9.37
N ARG A 189 4.22 0.33 8.40
CA ARG A 189 5.59 0.76 8.13
C ARG A 189 5.66 2.20 7.63
N CYS A 190 4.77 2.57 6.71
CA CYS A 190 4.67 3.96 6.23
C CYS A 190 4.31 4.91 7.38
N LEU A 191 3.33 4.54 8.19
CA LEU A 191 2.92 5.33 9.33
C LEU A 191 4.05 5.47 10.37
N GLN A 192 4.72 4.38 10.72
CA GLN A 192 5.83 4.37 11.68
C GLN A 192 7.02 5.21 11.19
N ALA A 193 7.31 5.15 9.89
CA ALA A 193 8.39 5.94 9.30
C ALA A 193 8.06 7.44 9.25
N PHE A 194 6.79 7.79 9.08
CA PHE A 194 6.33 9.17 9.03
C PHE A 194 6.12 9.77 10.43
N ASP A 195 5.42 9.05 11.32
CA ASP A 195 5.12 9.47 12.68
C ASP A 195 5.03 8.26 13.62
N GLU A 196 6.13 7.98 14.32
CA GLU A 196 6.23 6.87 15.27
C GLU A 196 5.25 7.02 16.46
N ALA A 197 4.93 8.25 16.85
CA ALA A 197 4.04 8.52 17.99
C ALA A 197 2.59 8.12 17.63
N ILE A 198 2.09 8.55 16.48
CA ILE A 198 0.74 8.16 15.99
C ILE A 198 0.70 6.65 15.69
N ALA A 199 1.74 6.07 15.11
CA ALA A 199 1.82 4.62 14.90
C ALA A 199 1.70 3.85 16.23
N GLY A 200 2.45 4.29 17.25
CA GLY A 200 2.40 3.71 18.59
C GLY A 200 1.05 3.87 19.29
N GLN A 201 0.38 5.02 19.12
CA GLN A 201 -0.96 5.24 19.67
C GLN A 201 -2.00 4.33 19.03
N LEU A 202 -1.99 4.18 17.71
CA LEU A 202 -2.92 3.29 17.00
C LEU A 202 -2.68 1.81 17.34
N ASP A 203 -1.42 1.36 17.38
CA ASP A 203 -1.07 -0.01 17.78
C ASP A 203 -1.47 -0.28 19.23
N GLY A 204 -1.20 0.65 20.15
CA GLY A 204 -1.60 0.57 21.55
C GLY A 204 -3.12 0.53 21.72
N ALA A 205 -3.86 1.38 21.01
CA ALA A 205 -5.32 1.40 21.05
C ALA A 205 -5.91 0.06 20.58
N LEU A 206 -5.42 -0.50 19.48
CA LEU A 206 -5.90 -1.78 18.96
C LEU A 206 -5.61 -2.94 19.94
N ARG A 207 -4.43 -2.97 20.57
CA ARG A 207 -4.11 -3.97 21.61
C ARG A 207 -5.02 -3.85 22.81
N LEU A 208 -5.34 -2.63 23.24
CA LEU A 208 -6.25 -2.40 24.35
C LEU A 208 -7.68 -2.86 24.03
N VAL A 209 -8.18 -2.68 22.82
CA VAL A 209 -9.50 -3.23 22.45
C VAL A 209 -9.57 -4.75 22.67
N ALA A 210 -8.49 -5.47 22.44
CA ALA A 210 -8.43 -6.92 22.64
C ALA A 210 -8.28 -7.34 24.12
N SER A 211 -7.74 -6.48 25.00
CA SER A 211 -7.41 -6.82 26.39
C SER A 211 -8.25 -6.10 27.43
N ASP A 212 -8.65 -4.86 27.16
CA ASP A 212 -9.45 -3.97 28.00
C ASP A 212 -10.27 -3.05 27.08
N LEU A 213 -11.47 -3.53 26.71
CA LEU A 213 -12.32 -2.85 25.75
C LEU A 213 -12.61 -1.38 26.11
N PRO A 214 -13.01 -1.04 27.36
CA PRO A 214 -13.22 0.38 27.71
C PRO A 214 -11.96 1.26 27.60
N ALA A 215 -10.79 0.73 27.89
CA ALA A 215 -9.55 1.45 27.71
C ALA A 215 -9.21 1.61 26.22
N GLY A 216 -9.44 0.60 25.40
CA GLY A 216 -9.26 0.62 23.96
C GLY A 216 -10.17 1.62 23.27
N GLN A 217 -11.45 1.68 23.64
CA GLN A 217 -12.43 2.66 23.16
C GLN A 217 -11.94 4.09 23.42
N ARG A 218 -11.54 4.42 24.64
CA ARG A 218 -10.98 5.74 25.00
C ARG A 218 -9.68 6.07 24.24
N ALA A 219 -8.83 5.08 24.02
CA ALA A 219 -7.60 5.28 23.25
C ALA A 219 -7.90 5.60 21.79
N PHE A 220 -8.89 4.92 21.17
CA PHE A 220 -9.34 5.25 19.81
C PHE A 220 -10.01 6.62 19.74
N GLU A 221 -10.83 7.02 20.71
CA GLU A 221 -11.38 8.38 20.77
C GLU A 221 -10.27 9.43 20.73
N HIS A 222 -9.21 9.24 21.54
CA HIS A 222 -8.09 10.16 21.63
C HIS A 222 -7.33 10.27 20.31
N VAL A 223 -6.89 9.14 19.73
CA VAL A 223 -6.10 9.17 18.49
C VAL A 223 -6.94 9.62 17.30
N THR A 224 -8.23 9.28 17.26
CA THR A 224 -9.16 9.77 16.21
C THR A 224 -9.31 11.28 16.26
N ALA A 225 -9.46 11.86 17.45
CA ALA A 225 -9.51 13.31 17.61
C ALA A 225 -8.23 13.98 17.09
N ALA A 226 -7.05 13.43 17.41
CA ALA A 226 -5.78 13.94 16.94
C ALA A 226 -5.64 13.87 15.41
N VAL A 227 -6.03 12.77 14.79
CA VAL A 227 -5.96 12.56 13.33
C VAL A 227 -6.97 13.43 12.58
N LEU A 228 -8.19 13.61 13.10
CA LEU A 228 -9.23 14.39 12.43
C LEU A 228 -9.10 15.89 12.61
N ALA A 229 -8.48 16.37 13.69
CA ALA A 229 -8.40 17.81 13.98
C ALA A 229 -7.80 18.65 12.84
N PRO A 230 -6.68 18.27 12.20
CA PRO A 230 -6.09 19.05 11.10
C PRO A 230 -6.96 19.12 9.84
N VAL A 231 -7.88 18.18 9.68
CA VAL A 231 -8.71 18.04 8.47
C VAL A 231 -10.16 18.48 8.68
N GLY A 232 -10.45 19.16 9.79
CA GLY A 232 -11.76 19.76 10.09
C GLY A 232 -12.61 18.98 11.09
N GLY A 233 -12.02 18.04 11.85
CA GLY A 233 -12.66 17.31 12.94
C GLY A 233 -13.63 16.22 12.50
N PRO A 234 -14.38 15.62 13.43
CA PRO A 234 -15.44 14.66 13.15
C PRO A 234 -16.52 15.24 12.22
N LEU A 235 -17.19 14.38 11.46
CA LEU A 235 -18.27 14.79 10.56
C LEU A 235 -19.42 13.80 10.60
N LEU A 236 -20.59 14.24 11.11
CA LEU A 236 -21.86 13.54 11.05
C LEU A 236 -22.93 14.47 10.48
N HIS A 237 -23.25 15.53 11.22
CA HIS A 237 -24.22 16.50 10.79
C HIS A 237 -23.73 17.31 9.60
N GLY A 238 -24.58 17.47 8.60
CA GLY A 238 -24.24 18.18 7.37
C GLY A 238 -23.49 17.33 6.32
N PHE A 239 -23.18 16.06 6.63
CA PHE A 239 -22.69 15.15 5.61
C PHE A 239 -23.80 14.87 4.58
N CYS A 240 -23.48 15.12 3.32
CA CYS A 240 -24.37 14.84 2.20
C CYS A 240 -23.52 14.51 0.97
N LEU A 241 -23.73 13.35 0.40
CA LEU A 241 -23.14 12.96 -0.88
C LEU A 241 -24.27 12.65 -1.86
N PRO A 242 -24.41 13.44 -2.91
CA PRO A 242 -25.38 13.15 -3.95
C PRO A 242 -24.97 11.88 -4.71
N ALA A 243 -25.94 11.05 -5.04
CA ALA A 243 -25.72 9.92 -5.95
C ALA A 243 -25.32 10.46 -7.34
N PRO A 244 -24.40 9.79 -8.05
CA PRO A 244 -24.02 10.20 -9.41
C PRO A 244 -25.22 10.36 -10.33
N ALA A 245 -25.25 11.41 -11.13
CA ALA A 245 -26.41 11.73 -11.99
C ALA A 245 -26.75 10.60 -12.97
N HIS A 246 -25.77 9.83 -13.43
CA HIS A 246 -25.98 8.70 -14.37
C HIS A 246 -26.77 7.53 -13.75
N TRP A 247 -26.88 7.45 -12.42
CA TRP A 247 -27.73 6.44 -11.77
C TRP A 247 -29.24 6.71 -11.95
N ARG A 248 -29.60 7.89 -12.45
CA ARG A 248 -30.97 8.22 -12.86
C ARG A 248 -31.31 7.79 -14.27
N SER A 249 -30.37 7.19 -15.02
CA SER A 249 -30.68 6.68 -16.35
C SER A 249 -31.77 5.63 -16.23
N ALA A 250 -32.90 5.85 -16.90
CA ALA A 250 -33.96 4.87 -16.99
C ALA A 250 -33.37 3.57 -17.55
N PRO A 251 -33.76 2.37 -17.04
CA PRO A 251 -33.38 1.13 -17.69
C PRO A 251 -33.81 1.22 -19.15
N ALA A 252 -32.90 0.85 -20.06
CA ALA A 252 -33.23 0.75 -21.47
C ALA A 252 -34.44 -0.19 -21.60
N ALA A 253 -35.52 0.31 -22.23
CA ALA A 253 -36.74 -0.44 -22.46
C ALA A 253 -36.49 -1.60 -23.43
#